data_6fb2f8391656a6c5df9e256f8bd5bfc6
#
_entry.id   6fb2f8391656a6c5df9e256f8bd5bfc6
#
_cell.length_a   1.000
_cell.length_b   1.000
_cell.length_c   1.000
_cell.angle_alpha   90.00
_cell.angle_beta   90.00
_cell.angle_gamma   90.00
#
_symmetry.space_group_name_H-M   'P 1'
#
loop_
_entity.id
_entity.type
_entity.pdbx_description
1 polymer ?
#
loop_
_entity_poly.entity_id
_entity_poly.type
_entity_poly.pdbx_seq_one_letter_code
_entity_poly.pdbx_strand_id
1 'polypeptide(L)'
;MELDKKSKDYEILKKTVFSEARGESKEGQRAVAWVIKNRANQGTKYSKDGTIAGVCLKPYQFSCWNQDQKHLIEQGIKKERHVYDAMDEWLPKVYMNPDPTGGADHYFCPSKIPTPDWVKNCEFKVEIGNHKFYKAKW
;
A
#
# COMPACT_ATOMS: atom_id res chain seq x y z
N MET A 1 -11.01 5.70 -12.34
CA MET A 1 -10.31 4.73 -13.21
C MET A 1 -10.34 3.34 -12.59
N GLU A 2 -10.95 2.41 -13.28
CA GLU A 2 -10.98 1.03 -12.80
C GLU A 2 -9.69 0.31 -13.24
N LEU A 3 -9.10 -0.46 -12.34
CA LEU A 3 -7.87 -1.18 -12.64
C LEU A 3 -8.19 -2.46 -13.41
N ASP A 4 -7.34 -2.77 -14.39
CA ASP A 4 -7.46 -4.01 -15.16
C ASP A 4 -6.87 -5.16 -14.32
N LYS A 5 -7.71 -6.13 -13.97
CA LYS A 5 -7.29 -7.28 -13.15
C LYS A 5 -6.21 -8.14 -13.81
N LYS A 6 -6.02 -7.99 -15.12
CA LYS A 6 -4.98 -8.73 -15.86
C LYS A 6 -3.67 -7.98 -15.94
N SER A 7 -3.63 -6.71 -15.49
CA SER A 7 -2.41 -5.91 -15.58
C SER A 7 -1.40 -6.27 -14.51
N LYS A 8 -0.14 -6.01 -14.80
CA LYS A 8 0.94 -6.17 -13.82
C LYS A 8 0.74 -5.23 -12.62
N ASP A 9 0.31 -3.99 -12.90
CA ASP A 9 0.07 -3.03 -11.82
C ASP A 9 -0.94 -3.56 -10.82
N TYR A 10 -2.04 -4.16 -11.30
CA TYR A 10 -3.05 -4.71 -10.40
C TYR A 10 -2.53 -5.90 -9.60
N GLU A 11 -1.84 -6.82 -10.27
CA GLU A 11 -1.30 -8.01 -9.60
C GLU A 11 -0.34 -7.60 -8.46
N ILE A 12 0.57 -6.69 -8.77
CA ILE A 12 1.56 -6.25 -7.78
C ILE A 12 0.90 -5.44 -6.66
N LEU A 13 -0.05 -4.56 -7.00
CA LEU A 13 -0.82 -3.82 -6.00
C LEU A 13 -1.55 -4.77 -5.05
N LYS A 14 -2.26 -5.73 -5.60
CA LYS A 14 -3.04 -6.68 -4.81
C LYS A 14 -2.16 -7.46 -3.84
N LYS A 15 -1.03 -7.98 -4.32
CA LYS A 15 -0.09 -8.71 -3.48
C LYS A 15 0.50 -7.82 -2.39
N THR A 16 0.79 -6.56 -2.70
CA THR A 16 1.34 -5.61 -1.73
C THR A 16 0.33 -5.28 -0.64
N VAL A 17 -0.89 -4.90 -1.02
CA VAL A 17 -1.95 -4.57 -0.05
C VAL A 17 -2.27 -5.79 0.82
N PHE A 18 -2.37 -6.97 0.20
CA PHE A 18 -2.60 -8.20 0.94
C PHE A 18 -1.51 -8.44 1.98
N SER A 19 -0.24 -8.36 1.57
CA SER A 19 0.89 -8.66 2.46
C SER A 19 1.05 -7.62 3.56
N GLU A 20 0.78 -6.34 3.25
CA GLU A 20 0.99 -5.26 4.21
C GLU A 20 -0.20 -5.05 5.15
N ALA A 21 -1.42 -5.38 4.71
CA ALA A 21 -2.61 -4.93 5.42
C ALA A 21 -3.75 -5.94 5.51
N ARG A 22 -3.52 -7.23 5.25
CA ARG A 22 -4.63 -8.20 5.28
C ARG A 22 -5.33 -8.30 6.64
N GLY A 23 -4.64 -7.96 7.71
CA GLY A 23 -5.22 -7.96 9.06
C GLY A 23 -5.99 -6.69 9.39
N GLU A 24 -5.96 -5.69 8.51
CA GLU A 24 -6.67 -4.44 8.69
C GLU A 24 -8.09 -4.53 8.17
N SER A 25 -8.94 -3.58 8.57
CA SER A 25 -10.28 -3.43 7.98
C SER A 25 -10.15 -3.10 6.49
N LYS A 26 -11.27 -3.22 5.76
CA LYS A 26 -11.30 -2.86 4.34
C LYS A 26 -10.86 -1.40 4.16
N GLU A 27 -11.29 -0.49 5.05
CA GLU A 27 -10.88 0.91 4.95
C GLU A 27 -9.37 1.06 5.13
N GLY A 28 -8.76 0.32 6.05
CA GLY A 28 -7.31 0.32 6.24
C GLY A 28 -6.58 -0.21 5.01
N GLN A 29 -7.12 -1.23 4.37
CA GLN A 29 -6.54 -1.77 3.13
C GLN A 29 -6.65 -0.76 1.99
N ARG A 30 -7.79 -0.08 1.86
CA ARG A 30 -7.96 1.00 0.89
C ARG A 30 -6.97 2.12 1.12
N ALA A 31 -6.73 2.46 2.38
CA ALA A 31 -5.77 3.51 2.73
C ALA A 31 -4.36 3.17 2.27
N VAL A 32 -3.91 1.93 2.45
CA VAL A 32 -2.59 1.49 1.97
C VAL A 32 -2.53 1.55 0.45
N ALA A 33 -3.59 1.12 -0.23
CA ALA A 33 -3.66 1.22 -1.70
C ALA A 33 -3.52 2.67 -2.17
N TRP A 34 -4.13 3.63 -1.45
CA TRP A 34 -4.05 5.04 -1.80
C TRP A 34 -2.68 5.64 -1.53
N VAL A 35 -1.97 5.21 -0.48
CA VAL A 35 -0.58 5.64 -0.27
C VAL A 35 0.26 5.26 -1.49
N ILE A 36 0.08 4.05 -2.01
CA ILE A 36 0.79 3.58 -3.20
C ILE A 36 0.46 4.48 -4.39
N LYS A 37 -0.82 4.78 -4.61
CA LYS A 37 -1.25 5.64 -5.72
C LYS A 37 -0.70 7.05 -5.57
N ASN A 38 -0.75 7.60 -4.36
CA ASN A 38 -0.25 8.94 -4.10
C ASN A 38 1.25 9.04 -4.36
N ARG A 39 2.01 7.98 -4.07
CA ARG A 39 3.42 7.93 -4.44
C ARG A 39 3.59 7.87 -5.95
N ALA A 40 2.83 7.03 -6.65
CA ALA A 40 2.91 6.91 -8.09
C ALA A 40 2.57 8.23 -8.79
N ASN A 41 1.64 8.99 -8.23
CA ASN A 41 1.23 10.28 -8.79
C ASN A 41 2.29 11.38 -8.68
N GLN A 42 3.39 11.13 -7.96
CA GLN A 42 4.46 12.10 -7.78
C GLN A 42 5.62 11.86 -8.75
N GLY A 43 5.35 11.21 -9.87
CA GLY A 43 6.35 10.99 -10.91
C GLY A 43 7.46 10.07 -10.44
N THR A 44 8.71 10.53 -10.54
CA THR A 44 9.88 9.70 -10.24
C THR A 44 10.41 9.89 -8.81
N LYS A 45 9.63 10.55 -7.95
CA LYS A 45 10.07 10.78 -6.57
C LYS A 45 10.23 9.47 -5.79
N TYR A 46 9.33 8.51 -6.00
CA TYR A 46 9.30 7.25 -5.23
C TYR A 46 9.66 6.02 -6.04
N SER A 47 9.80 6.16 -7.36
CA SER A 47 10.18 5.04 -8.22
C SER A 47 10.77 5.56 -9.52
N LYS A 48 11.38 4.68 -10.32
CA LYS A 48 11.99 5.08 -11.58
C LYS A 48 10.98 5.49 -12.64
N ASP A 49 9.78 4.89 -12.63
CA ASP A 49 8.81 5.04 -13.71
C ASP A 49 7.47 5.63 -13.28
N GLY A 50 7.26 5.89 -11.98
CA GLY A 50 6.01 6.46 -11.49
C GLY A 50 4.80 5.56 -11.62
N THR A 51 4.99 4.26 -11.87
CA THR A 51 3.87 3.31 -11.94
C THR A 51 3.55 2.72 -10.57
N ILE A 52 2.35 2.16 -10.44
CA ILE A 52 1.95 1.47 -9.23
C ILE A 52 2.90 0.31 -8.94
N ALA A 53 3.18 -0.52 -9.95
CA ALA A 53 4.11 -1.64 -9.77
C ALA A 53 5.51 -1.16 -9.39
N GLY A 54 6.00 -0.10 -10.03
CA GLY A 54 7.32 0.46 -9.73
C GLY A 54 7.45 0.94 -8.31
N VAL A 55 6.40 1.61 -7.78
CA VAL A 55 6.37 2.06 -6.39
C VAL A 55 6.42 0.86 -5.43
N CYS A 56 5.62 -0.17 -5.68
CA CYS A 56 5.57 -1.34 -4.82
C CYS A 56 6.88 -2.11 -4.81
N LEU A 57 7.51 -2.25 -5.98
CA LEU A 57 8.70 -3.10 -6.14
C LEU A 57 10.01 -2.38 -5.86
N LYS A 58 9.98 -1.07 -5.62
CA LYS A 58 11.20 -0.34 -5.30
C LYS A 58 11.85 -0.93 -4.06
N PRO A 59 13.18 -1.23 -4.12
CA PRO A 59 13.86 -1.87 -2.99
C PRO A 59 13.62 -1.12 -1.68
N TYR A 60 13.32 -1.88 -0.62
CA TYR A 60 13.14 -1.42 0.75
C TYR A 60 11.94 -0.50 1.00
N GLN A 61 11.04 -0.31 0.01
CA GLN A 61 9.83 0.50 0.23
C GLN A 61 8.73 -0.31 0.92
N PHE A 62 8.52 -1.54 0.46
CA PHE A 62 7.56 -2.47 1.08
C PHE A 62 8.31 -3.77 1.40
N SER A 63 8.43 -4.08 2.68
CA SER A 63 9.26 -5.18 3.14
C SER A 63 8.85 -6.53 2.56
N CYS A 64 7.58 -6.69 2.20
CA CYS A 64 7.09 -7.96 1.64
C CYS A 64 7.81 -8.33 0.32
N TRP A 65 8.38 -7.36 -0.39
CA TRP A 65 9.11 -7.59 -1.63
C TRP A 65 10.62 -7.75 -1.44
N ASN A 66 11.13 -7.60 -0.22
CA ASN A 66 12.56 -7.80 0.03
C ASN A 66 12.92 -9.26 -0.24
N GLN A 67 14.16 -9.52 -0.67
CA GLN A 67 14.58 -10.85 -1.09
C GLN A 67 14.37 -11.94 -0.04
N ASP A 68 14.53 -11.59 1.23
CA ASP A 68 14.36 -12.52 2.34
C ASP A 68 12.90 -12.70 2.75
N GLN A 69 11.96 -11.91 2.18
CA GLN A 69 10.57 -11.92 2.57
C GLN A 69 9.60 -12.29 1.45
N LYS A 70 9.98 -12.05 0.18
CA LYS A 70 9.02 -12.19 -0.92
C LYS A 70 8.43 -13.59 -1.09
N HIS A 71 9.13 -14.62 -0.66
CA HIS A 71 8.60 -15.98 -0.72
C HIS A 71 7.38 -16.17 0.20
N LEU A 72 7.24 -15.32 1.21
CA LEU A 72 6.10 -15.40 2.13
C LEU A 72 4.81 -14.88 1.51
N ILE A 73 4.89 -14.12 0.41
CA ILE A 73 3.70 -13.61 -0.27
C ILE A 73 2.86 -14.78 -0.78
N GLU A 74 3.47 -15.69 -1.54
CA GLU A 74 2.73 -16.82 -2.09
C GLU A 74 2.27 -17.79 -1.00
N GLN A 75 3.06 -17.96 0.05
CA GLN A 75 2.66 -18.77 1.19
C GLN A 75 1.42 -18.18 1.87
N GLY A 76 1.40 -16.87 2.08
CA GLY A 76 0.25 -16.19 2.68
C GLY A 76 -0.99 -16.28 1.81
N ILE A 77 -0.84 -16.11 0.50
CA ILE A 77 -1.95 -16.23 -0.44
C ILE A 77 -2.53 -17.64 -0.39
N LYS A 78 -1.67 -18.67 -0.41
CA LYS A 78 -2.10 -20.04 -0.35
C LYS A 78 -2.86 -20.35 0.94
N LYS A 79 -2.37 -19.82 2.06
CA LYS A 79 -2.96 -20.05 3.38
C LYS A 79 -4.29 -19.35 3.53
N GLU A 80 -4.43 -18.15 2.96
CA GLU A 80 -5.65 -17.34 3.09
C GLU A 80 -6.23 -16.99 1.72
N ARG A 81 -6.35 -18.01 0.86
CA ARG A 81 -6.78 -17.82 -0.52
C ARG A 81 -8.11 -17.07 -0.64
N HIS A 82 -9.06 -17.37 0.24
CA HIS A 82 -10.37 -16.74 0.20
C HIS A 82 -10.28 -15.23 0.49
N VAL A 83 -9.37 -14.82 1.37
CA VAL A 83 -9.16 -13.40 1.67
C VAL A 83 -8.56 -12.70 0.45
N TYR A 84 -7.56 -13.32 -0.16
CA TYR A 84 -6.89 -12.75 -1.31
C TYR A 84 -7.85 -12.61 -2.50
N ASP A 85 -8.62 -13.67 -2.80
CA ASP A 85 -9.55 -13.65 -3.93
C ASP A 85 -10.69 -12.64 -3.70
N ALA A 86 -11.15 -12.48 -2.46
CA ALA A 86 -12.22 -11.52 -2.15
C ALA A 86 -11.81 -10.06 -2.43
N MET A 87 -10.53 -9.77 -2.48
CA MET A 87 -10.05 -8.42 -2.80
C MET A 87 -10.48 -7.99 -4.20
N ASP A 88 -10.73 -8.92 -5.11
CA ASP A 88 -11.18 -8.58 -6.46
C ASP A 88 -12.59 -7.95 -6.47
N GLU A 89 -13.33 -8.03 -5.37
CA GLU A 89 -14.65 -7.43 -5.27
C GLU A 89 -14.60 -5.92 -5.09
N TRP A 90 -13.50 -5.37 -4.60
CA TRP A 90 -13.41 -3.93 -4.33
C TRP A 90 -12.14 -3.27 -4.85
N LEU A 91 -11.01 -3.99 -4.87
CA LEU A 91 -9.72 -3.38 -5.21
C LEU A 91 -9.66 -2.80 -6.64
N PRO A 92 -10.26 -3.43 -7.67
CA PRO A 92 -10.24 -2.83 -9.00
C PRO A 92 -10.84 -1.43 -9.06
N LYS A 93 -11.76 -1.11 -8.16
CA LYS A 93 -12.46 0.18 -8.12
C LYS A 93 -11.98 1.11 -7.02
N VAL A 94 -10.89 0.75 -6.34
CA VAL A 94 -10.43 1.50 -5.16
C VAL A 94 -10.17 2.98 -5.48
N TYR A 95 -9.63 3.27 -6.66
CA TYR A 95 -9.28 4.65 -7.04
C TYR A 95 -10.46 5.41 -7.67
N MET A 96 -11.61 4.78 -7.78
CA MET A 96 -12.85 5.46 -8.18
C MET A 96 -13.55 6.10 -6.98
N ASN A 97 -13.12 5.79 -5.78
CA ASN A 97 -13.65 6.34 -4.53
C ASN A 97 -12.70 7.39 -3.97
N PRO A 98 -13.18 8.29 -3.10
CA PRO A 98 -12.29 9.30 -2.50
C PRO A 98 -11.16 8.66 -1.70
N ASP A 99 -10.01 9.34 -1.69
CA ASP A 99 -8.84 8.95 -0.91
C ASP A 99 -9.13 9.12 0.59
N PRO A 100 -9.20 8.03 1.36
CA PRO A 100 -9.50 8.14 2.80
C PRO A 100 -8.35 8.75 3.61
N THR A 101 -7.16 8.86 3.01
CA THR A 101 -5.97 9.38 3.72
C THR A 101 -5.75 10.87 3.49
N GLY A 102 -6.53 11.51 2.61
CA GLY A 102 -6.33 12.93 2.33
C GLY A 102 -5.00 13.25 1.65
N GLY A 103 -4.47 12.34 0.86
CA GLY A 103 -3.24 12.56 0.11
C GLY A 103 -1.98 12.00 0.75
N ALA A 104 -2.10 11.12 1.74
CA ALA A 104 -0.93 10.57 2.43
C ALA A 104 -0.05 9.75 1.49
N ASP A 105 1.26 9.84 1.70
CA ASP A 105 2.27 9.08 0.98
C ASP A 105 3.20 8.30 1.92
N HIS A 106 2.91 8.34 3.24
CA HIS A 106 3.66 7.61 4.26
C HIS A 106 2.71 7.06 5.31
N TYR A 107 3.08 5.93 5.91
CA TYR A 107 2.34 5.41 7.06
C TYR A 107 3.26 4.50 7.88
N PHE A 108 2.87 4.29 9.14
CA PHE A 108 3.51 3.29 9.98
C PHE A 108 2.52 2.77 11.00
N CYS A 109 2.87 1.63 11.61
CA CYS A 109 2.05 0.99 12.64
C CYS A 109 2.68 1.25 14.01
N PRO A 110 2.11 2.16 14.83
CA PRO A 110 2.72 2.52 16.12
C PRO A 110 2.89 1.35 17.09
N SER A 111 2.03 0.32 16.97
CA SER A 111 2.13 -0.84 17.86
C SER A 111 3.27 -1.79 17.49
N LYS A 112 3.85 -1.64 16.30
CA LYS A 112 4.91 -2.54 15.80
C LYS A 112 6.27 -1.91 15.76
N ILE A 113 6.36 -0.60 15.56
CA ILE A 113 7.64 0.11 15.47
C ILE A 113 7.55 1.43 16.23
N PRO A 114 8.68 1.93 16.76
CA PRO A 114 8.70 3.27 17.35
C PRO A 114 8.48 4.33 16.27
N THR A 115 8.13 5.54 16.69
CA THR A 115 7.87 6.64 15.76
C THR A 115 9.10 6.88 14.87
N PRO A 116 8.96 6.74 13.53
CA PRO A 116 10.09 6.96 12.62
C PRO A 116 10.53 8.42 12.60
N ASP A 117 11.80 8.64 12.29
CA ASP A 117 12.36 10.00 12.22
C ASP A 117 11.69 10.87 11.17
N TRP A 118 11.20 10.27 10.07
CA TRP A 118 10.58 11.05 9.00
C TRP A 118 9.27 11.72 9.42
N VAL A 119 8.64 11.29 10.51
CA VAL A 119 7.37 11.87 10.99
C VAL A 119 7.50 13.37 11.23
N LYS A 120 8.65 13.82 11.75
CA LYS A 120 8.86 15.24 12.02
C LYS A 120 8.89 16.11 10.76
N ASN A 121 9.12 15.49 9.59
CA ASN A 121 9.15 16.19 8.31
C ASN A 121 7.90 15.91 7.48
N CYS A 122 6.85 15.40 8.11
CA CYS A 122 5.59 15.08 7.47
C CYS A 122 4.42 15.77 8.15
N GLU A 123 3.35 15.93 7.41
CA GLU A 123 2.08 16.39 7.96
C GLU A 123 1.24 15.16 8.32
N PHE A 124 0.75 15.10 9.56
CA PHE A 124 -0.18 14.04 9.97
C PHE A 124 -1.50 14.23 9.24
N LYS A 125 -2.03 13.15 8.64
CA LYS A 125 -3.29 13.21 7.91
C LYS A 125 -4.42 12.53 8.66
N VAL A 126 -4.26 11.25 9.04
CA VAL A 126 -5.35 10.49 9.66
C VAL A 126 -4.80 9.21 10.28
N GLU A 127 -5.53 8.69 11.27
CA GLU A 127 -5.30 7.37 11.82
C GLU A 127 -6.46 6.47 11.39
N ILE A 128 -6.14 5.33 10.76
CA ILE A 128 -7.14 4.34 10.33
C ILE A 128 -6.67 2.98 10.83
N GLY A 129 -7.49 2.36 11.70
CA GLY A 129 -7.13 1.08 12.30
C GLY A 129 -5.84 1.19 13.07
N ASN A 130 -4.87 0.35 12.74
CA ASN A 130 -3.58 0.30 13.43
C ASN A 130 -2.51 1.18 12.78
N HIS A 131 -2.85 1.96 11.77
CA HIS A 131 -1.89 2.75 11.01
C HIS A 131 -2.13 4.24 11.15
N LYS A 132 -1.04 5.01 11.24
CA LYS A 132 -1.05 6.48 11.16
C LYS A 132 -0.49 6.89 9.80
N PHE A 133 -1.23 7.76 9.13
CA PHE A 133 -0.93 8.18 7.75
C PHE A 133 -0.45 9.62 7.72
N TYR A 134 0.57 9.88 6.92
CA TYR A 134 1.25 11.18 6.85
C TYR A 134 1.53 11.56 5.40
N LYS A 135 1.65 12.87 5.17
CA LYS A 135 2.09 13.38 3.87
C LYS A 135 3.44 14.08 4.04
N ALA A 136 4.40 13.72 3.19
CA ALA A 136 5.73 14.33 3.20
C ALA A 136 5.65 15.81 2.84
N LYS A 137 6.43 16.62 3.54
CA LYS A 137 6.53 18.06 3.27
C LYS A 137 7.59 18.41 2.22
N TRP A 138 8.39 17.41 1.82
CA TRP A 138 9.43 17.59 0.79
C TRP A 138 8.98 17.09 -0.56
#